data_f62262aee9b20affe16c1109f16743d6
#
_entry.id   f62262aee9b20affe16c1109f16743d6
#
_cell.length_a   1.000
_cell.length_b   1.000
_cell.length_c   1.000
_cell.angle_alpha   90.00
_cell.angle_beta   90.00
_cell.angle_gamma   90.00
#
_symmetry.space_group_name_H-M   'P 1'
#
loop_
_entity.id
_entity.type
_entity.pdbx_description
1 polymer ?
#
loop_
_entity_poly.entity_id
_entity_poly.type
_entity_poly.pdbx_seq_one_letter_code
_entity_poly.pdbx_strand_id
1 'polypeptide(L)'
;MIATLNGIVTEKSIDQAIIECAGVGYGILLCSNDHAKLKLNDAVRVYIYENIKEEAHDLYAFLEPKTKTLFTLLLSVNGVGPKAAMAILNIANFEMVVQAIGSGDVKFITQAKGVGAKAAQKVVLDLKDKLSLFGSSSSTDFESVINSGSTLSLNDEAAEALISLGYNQSDTIKMLEKVDSSLPVEERIRLALKS
;
A
#
# COMPACT_ATOMS: atom_id res chain seq x y z
N MET A 1 11.26 7.92 -12.62
CA MET A 1 10.34 7.82 -11.47
C MET A 1 11.10 8.13 -10.18
N ILE A 2 10.57 9.02 -9.35
CA ILE A 2 11.12 9.34 -8.03
C ILE A 2 10.47 8.40 -7.01
N ALA A 3 11.26 7.49 -6.42
CA ALA A 3 10.76 6.49 -5.47
C ALA A 3 10.96 6.88 -4.00
N THR A 4 12.09 7.55 -3.70
CA THR A 4 12.44 8.05 -2.36
C THR A 4 13.21 9.35 -2.47
N LEU A 5 13.11 10.20 -1.45
CA LEU A 5 13.99 11.36 -1.27
C LEU A 5 14.67 11.24 0.10
N ASN A 6 15.94 11.63 0.16
CA ASN A 6 16.70 11.72 1.39
C ASN A 6 17.40 13.08 1.42
N GLY A 7 16.98 13.98 2.29
CA GLY A 7 17.44 15.36 2.31
C GLY A 7 17.04 16.10 3.58
N ILE A 8 17.12 17.42 3.54
CA ILE A 8 16.81 18.32 4.65
C ILE A 8 15.47 19.00 4.37
N VAL A 9 14.61 19.11 5.38
CA VAL A 9 13.37 19.89 5.31
C VAL A 9 13.70 21.38 5.38
N THR A 10 13.61 22.08 4.25
CA THR A 10 13.94 23.51 4.17
C THR A 10 12.73 24.41 4.37
N GLU A 11 11.54 23.97 3.96
CA GLU A 11 10.31 24.75 4.09
C GLU A 11 9.12 23.85 4.48
N LYS A 12 8.15 24.43 5.19
CA LYS A 12 6.88 23.80 5.52
C LYS A 12 5.73 24.79 5.35
N SER A 13 4.66 24.35 4.71
CA SER A 13 3.37 25.04 4.65
C SER A 13 2.26 24.15 5.25
N ILE A 14 0.99 24.39 4.96
CA ILE A 14 -0.13 23.69 5.63
C ILE A 14 -0.13 22.18 5.34
N ASP A 15 0.09 21.77 4.09
CA ASP A 15 0.01 20.38 3.61
C ASP A 15 1.20 20.00 2.72
N GLN A 16 2.21 20.87 2.64
CA GLN A 16 3.38 20.70 1.81
C GLN A 16 4.66 20.95 2.60
N ALA A 17 5.74 20.36 2.13
CA ALA A 17 7.09 20.68 2.57
C ALA A 17 8.03 20.67 1.37
N ILE A 18 9.20 21.31 1.52
CA ILE A 18 10.31 21.21 0.57
C ILE A 18 11.41 20.38 1.23
N ILE A 19 11.84 19.34 0.53
CA ILE A 19 13.01 18.55 0.91
C ILE A 19 14.13 18.89 -0.07
N GLU A 20 15.21 19.44 0.45
CA GLU A 20 16.40 19.74 -0.34
C GLU A 20 17.33 18.53 -0.37
N CYS A 21 17.62 18.03 -1.56
CA CYS A 21 18.53 16.94 -1.83
C CYS A 21 19.65 17.45 -2.74
N ALA A 22 20.87 17.57 -2.22
CA ALA A 22 22.05 18.01 -2.97
C ALA A 22 21.83 19.32 -3.79
N GLY A 23 21.18 20.33 -3.17
CA GLY A 23 20.92 21.64 -3.79
C GLY A 23 19.68 21.69 -4.69
N VAL A 24 18.89 20.59 -4.78
CA VAL A 24 17.60 20.58 -5.48
C VAL A 24 16.47 20.46 -4.47
N GLY A 25 15.55 21.44 -4.45
CA GLY A 25 14.36 21.44 -3.60
C GLY A 25 13.19 20.70 -4.27
N TYR A 26 12.69 19.67 -3.61
CA TYR A 26 11.52 18.91 -4.04
C TYR A 26 10.31 19.31 -3.21
N GLY A 27 9.30 19.90 -3.83
CA GLY A 27 8.01 20.16 -3.20
C GLY A 27 7.22 18.87 -3.06
N ILE A 28 6.83 18.51 -1.84
CA ILE A 28 6.12 17.27 -1.53
C ILE A 28 4.79 17.53 -0.83
N LEU A 29 3.79 16.70 -1.10
CA LEU A 29 2.50 16.67 -0.46
C LEU A 29 2.47 15.57 0.60
N LEU A 30 2.01 15.88 1.82
CA LEU A 30 1.99 14.94 2.94
C LEU A 30 0.60 14.86 3.57
N CYS A 31 0.29 13.70 4.17
CA CYS A 31 -0.84 13.61 5.08
C CYS A 31 -0.52 14.36 6.40
N SER A 32 -1.56 14.83 7.09
CA SER A 32 -1.43 15.66 8.29
C SER A 32 -0.58 15.00 9.38
N ASN A 33 -0.72 13.68 9.56
CA ASN A 33 0.05 12.92 10.54
C ASN A 33 1.55 12.91 10.25
N ASP A 34 1.94 12.72 8.99
CA ASP A 34 3.34 12.74 8.58
C ASP A 34 3.89 14.17 8.56
N HIS A 35 3.09 15.12 8.07
CA HIS A 35 3.45 16.52 8.09
C HIS A 35 3.75 17.04 9.52
N ALA A 36 2.96 16.62 10.53
CA ALA A 36 3.16 17.02 11.92
C ALA A 36 4.49 16.50 12.50
N LYS A 37 4.99 15.36 12.02
CA LYS A 37 6.26 14.77 12.47
C LYS A 37 7.49 15.46 11.88
N LEU A 38 7.36 16.16 10.74
CA LEU A 38 8.47 16.88 10.12
C LEU A 38 8.81 18.15 10.89
N LYS A 39 10.11 18.41 11.05
CA LYS A 39 10.63 19.66 11.60
C LYS A 39 11.55 20.32 10.59
N LEU A 40 11.57 21.67 10.57
CA LEU A 40 12.51 22.42 9.75
C LEU A 40 13.95 22.09 10.13
N ASN A 41 14.80 21.99 9.13
CA ASN A 41 16.23 21.66 9.21
C ASN A 41 16.53 20.21 9.65
N ASP A 42 15.54 19.36 9.85
CA ASP A 42 15.77 17.93 10.12
C ASP A 42 16.09 17.16 8.83
N ALA A 43 17.03 16.23 8.93
CA ALA A 43 17.26 15.24 7.88
C ALA A 43 16.10 14.23 7.87
N VAL A 44 15.55 13.96 6.69
CA VAL A 44 14.44 13.05 6.54
C VAL A 44 14.59 12.16 5.31
N ARG A 45 14.14 10.92 5.42
CA ARG A 45 13.90 10.04 4.28
C ARG A 45 12.41 9.85 4.11
N VAL A 46 11.91 10.05 2.89
CA VAL A 46 10.51 9.86 2.54
C VAL A 46 10.36 8.92 1.35
N TYR A 47 9.24 8.22 1.33
CA TYR A 47 8.82 7.36 0.22
C TYR A 47 7.86 8.13 -0.67
N ILE A 48 8.11 8.15 -1.97
CA ILE A 48 7.39 8.99 -2.92
C ILE A 48 6.45 8.14 -3.79
N TYR A 49 5.24 8.65 -3.96
CA TYR A 49 4.37 8.30 -5.07
C TYR A 49 4.33 9.49 -6.05
N GLU A 50 4.81 9.26 -7.25
CA GLU A 50 4.89 10.27 -8.30
C GLU A 50 3.62 10.24 -9.14
N ASN A 51 2.91 11.36 -9.20
CA ASN A 51 1.68 11.52 -9.98
C ASN A 51 1.92 12.53 -11.09
N ILE A 52 2.19 12.02 -12.29
CA ILE A 52 2.44 12.84 -13.48
C ILE A 52 1.14 12.95 -14.27
N LYS A 53 0.74 14.18 -14.58
CA LYS A 53 -0.37 14.53 -15.46
C LYS A 53 0.12 15.56 -16.47
N GLU A 54 -0.69 15.82 -17.47
CA GLU A 54 -0.37 16.78 -18.53
C GLU A 54 -0.01 18.17 -17.97
N GLU A 55 -0.73 18.64 -16.94
CA GLU A 55 -0.54 19.97 -16.34
C GLU A 55 0.03 19.94 -14.92
N ALA A 56 0.42 18.78 -14.37
CA ALA A 56 0.85 18.66 -12.99
C ALA A 56 1.83 17.51 -12.78
N HIS A 57 2.82 17.76 -11.92
CA HIS A 57 3.77 16.77 -11.46
C HIS A 57 3.81 16.82 -9.93
N ASP A 58 2.94 16.03 -9.30
CA ASP A 58 2.78 16.02 -7.84
C ASP A 58 3.60 14.88 -7.23
N LEU A 59 4.31 15.18 -6.13
CA LEU A 59 5.02 14.20 -5.32
C LEU A 59 4.30 14.00 -4.00
N TYR A 60 3.59 12.89 -3.85
CA TYR A 60 2.99 12.48 -2.58
C TYR A 60 4.02 11.73 -1.75
N ALA A 61 4.29 12.21 -0.54
CA ALA A 61 5.34 11.69 0.31
C ALA A 61 4.80 11.06 1.59
N PHE A 62 5.47 10.01 2.04
CA PHE A 62 5.12 9.22 3.21
C PHE A 62 6.38 8.94 4.02
N LEU A 63 6.31 9.07 5.34
CA LEU A 63 7.42 8.74 6.24
C LEU A 63 7.63 7.23 6.38
N GLU A 64 6.56 6.44 6.16
CA GLU A 64 6.60 4.99 6.32
C GLU A 64 6.17 4.27 5.02
N PRO A 65 6.86 3.19 4.63
CA PRO A 65 6.49 2.41 3.44
C PRO A 65 5.05 1.91 3.49
N LYS A 66 4.59 1.44 4.67
CA LYS A 66 3.22 0.93 4.87
C LYS A 66 2.15 1.96 4.52
N THR A 67 2.38 3.26 4.83
CA THR A 67 1.44 4.34 4.52
C THR A 67 1.40 4.60 3.01
N LYS A 68 2.57 4.60 2.32
CA LYS A 68 2.63 4.67 0.85
C LYS A 68 1.87 3.52 0.21
N THR A 69 2.02 2.33 0.76
CA THR A 69 1.35 1.14 0.23
C THR A 69 -0.16 1.23 0.38
N LEU A 70 -0.66 1.66 1.56
CA LEU A 70 -2.09 1.91 1.75
C LEU A 70 -2.61 2.97 0.77
N PHE A 71 -1.86 4.06 0.56
CA PHE A 71 -2.19 5.07 -0.44
C PHE A 71 -2.34 4.46 -1.84
N THR A 72 -1.40 3.61 -2.26
CA THR A 72 -1.44 2.94 -3.56
C THR A 72 -2.65 1.99 -3.68
N LEU A 73 -2.98 1.27 -2.61
CA LEU A 73 -4.19 0.44 -2.55
C LEU A 73 -5.46 1.28 -2.69
N LEU A 74 -5.54 2.42 -2.01
CA LEU A 74 -6.68 3.34 -2.16
C LEU A 74 -6.81 3.84 -3.59
N LEU A 75 -5.71 4.13 -4.29
CA LEU A 75 -5.73 4.53 -5.70
C LEU A 75 -6.21 3.42 -6.65
N SER A 76 -6.07 2.15 -6.27
CA SER A 76 -6.57 1.02 -7.08
C SER A 76 -8.09 0.92 -7.09
N VAL A 77 -8.77 1.61 -6.15
CA VAL A 77 -10.23 1.62 -6.06
C VAL A 77 -10.81 2.61 -7.08
N ASN A 78 -11.68 2.13 -7.95
CA ASN A 78 -12.30 2.97 -8.98
C ASN A 78 -13.08 4.14 -8.36
N GLY A 79 -12.70 5.37 -8.75
CA GLY A 79 -13.29 6.61 -8.24
C GLY A 79 -12.56 7.23 -7.06
N VAL A 80 -11.43 6.65 -6.64
CA VAL A 80 -10.54 7.22 -5.63
C VAL A 80 -9.26 7.72 -6.30
N GLY A 81 -9.13 9.05 -6.38
CA GLY A 81 -7.90 9.70 -6.87
C GLY A 81 -6.96 10.09 -5.72
N PRO A 82 -5.77 10.65 -6.03
CA PRO A 82 -4.77 11.01 -5.02
C PRO A 82 -5.31 11.95 -3.93
N LYS A 83 -6.11 12.95 -4.26
CA LYS A 83 -6.70 13.85 -3.27
C LYS A 83 -7.66 13.14 -2.32
N ALA A 84 -8.48 12.20 -2.82
CA ALA A 84 -9.39 11.42 -2.01
C ALA A 84 -8.62 10.42 -1.12
N ALA A 85 -7.59 9.76 -1.65
CA ALA A 85 -6.73 8.86 -0.89
C ALA A 85 -6.02 9.60 0.26
N MET A 86 -5.46 10.79 0.00
CA MET A 86 -4.87 11.64 1.06
C MET A 86 -5.91 12.07 2.10
N ALA A 87 -7.14 12.41 1.68
CA ALA A 87 -8.21 12.75 2.61
C ALA A 87 -8.60 11.58 3.52
N ILE A 88 -8.60 10.35 3.01
CA ILE A 88 -8.82 9.13 3.80
C ILE A 88 -7.68 8.94 4.82
N LEU A 89 -6.42 9.09 4.40
CA LEU A 89 -5.28 9.00 5.30
C LEU A 89 -5.24 10.11 6.37
N ASN A 90 -5.97 11.21 6.15
CA ASN A 90 -6.08 12.33 7.09
C ASN A 90 -7.20 12.18 8.13
N ILE A 91 -8.06 11.14 8.03
CA ILE A 91 -9.14 10.93 9.01
C ILE A 91 -8.55 10.61 10.39
N ALA A 92 -7.55 9.74 10.43
CA ALA A 92 -6.93 9.24 11.66
C ALA A 92 -5.51 8.71 11.37
N ASN A 93 -4.90 8.05 12.36
CA ASN A 93 -3.65 7.34 12.16
C ASN A 93 -3.84 6.11 11.25
N PHE A 94 -2.71 5.58 10.74
CA PHE A 94 -2.68 4.44 9.82
C PHE A 94 -3.47 3.24 10.34
N GLU A 95 -3.26 2.86 11.60
CA GLU A 95 -3.86 1.68 12.21
C GLU A 95 -5.40 1.78 12.26
N MET A 96 -5.93 2.96 12.63
CA MET A 96 -7.37 3.20 12.66
C MET A 96 -8.00 3.16 11.27
N VAL A 97 -7.33 3.71 10.25
CA VAL A 97 -7.83 3.66 8.87
C VAL A 97 -7.87 2.22 8.37
N VAL A 98 -6.81 1.44 8.59
CA VAL A 98 -6.74 0.02 8.22
C VAL A 98 -7.82 -0.78 8.95
N GLN A 99 -7.98 -0.57 10.25
CA GLN A 99 -9.01 -1.24 11.06
C GLN A 99 -10.42 -0.92 10.56
N ALA A 100 -10.70 0.35 10.25
CA ALA A 100 -12.02 0.76 9.75
C ALA A 100 -12.36 0.10 8.42
N ILE A 101 -11.40 0.02 7.49
CA ILE A 101 -11.61 -0.66 6.21
C ILE A 101 -11.79 -2.17 6.44
N GLY A 102 -10.93 -2.79 7.24
CA GLY A 102 -10.98 -4.24 7.54
C GLY A 102 -12.28 -4.65 8.26
N SER A 103 -12.79 -3.83 9.16
CA SER A 103 -14.08 -4.07 9.86
C SER A 103 -15.31 -3.72 9.02
N GLY A 104 -15.14 -3.05 7.88
CA GLY A 104 -16.27 -2.66 7.05
C GLY A 104 -16.95 -1.35 7.43
N ASP A 105 -16.27 -0.48 8.19
CA ASP A 105 -16.85 0.79 8.66
C ASP A 105 -16.86 1.87 7.56
N VAL A 106 -17.88 1.81 6.70
CA VAL A 106 -18.12 2.80 5.65
C VAL A 106 -18.31 4.20 6.22
N LYS A 107 -18.97 4.33 7.40
CA LYS A 107 -19.25 5.64 8.01
C LYS A 107 -17.95 6.35 8.40
N PHE A 108 -16.97 5.61 8.89
CA PHE A 108 -15.66 6.17 9.21
C PHE A 108 -15.00 6.75 7.95
N ILE A 109 -15.01 6.02 6.85
CA ILE A 109 -14.37 6.46 5.59
C ILE A 109 -15.10 7.66 4.96
N THR A 110 -16.41 7.80 5.14
CA THR A 110 -17.16 8.98 4.66
C THR A 110 -16.81 10.28 5.39
N GLN A 111 -16.07 10.24 6.49
CA GLN A 111 -15.57 11.45 7.17
C GLN A 111 -14.46 12.13 6.36
N ALA A 112 -13.83 11.43 5.41
CA ALA A 112 -12.84 12.02 4.53
C ALA A 112 -13.45 13.09 3.65
N LYS A 113 -12.88 14.30 3.66
CA LYS A 113 -13.38 15.42 2.85
C LYS A 113 -13.35 15.07 1.36
N GLY A 114 -14.51 15.17 0.71
CA GLY A 114 -14.65 14.88 -0.73
C GLY A 114 -14.81 13.39 -1.07
N VAL A 115 -14.92 12.50 -0.07
CA VAL A 115 -15.23 11.09 -0.27
C VAL A 115 -16.73 10.85 0.00
N GLY A 116 -17.48 10.61 -1.06
CA GLY A 116 -18.91 10.31 -0.94
C GLY A 116 -19.20 8.86 -0.51
N ALA A 117 -20.44 8.59 -0.09
CA ALA A 117 -20.85 7.26 0.38
C ALA A 117 -20.55 6.13 -0.63
N LYS A 118 -20.75 6.38 -1.94
CA LYS A 118 -20.44 5.38 -2.98
C LYS A 118 -18.95 5.05 -3.06
N ALA A 119 -18.08 6.06 -2.96
CA ALA A 119 -16.63 5.85 -2.97
C ALA A 119 -16.17 5.12 -1.69
N ALA A 120 -16.69 5.53 -0.53
CA ALA A 120 -16.40 4.87 0.75
C ALA A 120 -16.84 3.39 0.76
N GLN A 121 -18.03 3.08 0.22
CA GLN A 121 -18.51 1.70 0.07
C GLN A 121 -17.58 0.87 -0.82
N LYS A 122 -17.12 1.44 -1.95
CA LYS A 122 -16.16 0.74 -2.82
C LYS A 122 -14.81 0.51 -2.14
N VAL A 123 -14.28 1.53 -1.44
CA VAL A 123 -13.03 1.39 -0.68
C VAL A 123 -13.12 0.22 0.29
N VAL A 124 -14.19 0.15 1.07
CA VAL A 124 -14.40 -0.95 2.01
C VAL A 124 -14.56 -2.28 1.29
N LEU A 125 -15.39 -2.35 0.25
CA LEU A 125 -15.64 -3.59 -0.49
C LEU A 125 -14.37 -4.16 -1.13
N ASP A 126 -13.59 -3.30 -1.82
CA ASP A 126 -12.43 -3.72 -2.60
C ASP A 126 -11.19 -4.00 -1.74
N LEU A 127 -11.11 -3.38 -0.54
CA LEU A 127 -9.93 -3.47 0.31
C LEU A 127 -10.13 -4.23 1.63
N LYS A 128 -11.37 -4.51 2.04
CA LYS A 128 -11.67 -5.20 3.31
C LYS A 128 -10.88 -6.50 3.46
N ASP A 129 -10.97 -7.40 2.47
CA ASP A 129 -10.32 -8.71 2.53
C ASP A 129 -8.80 -8.59 2.48
N LYS A 130 -8.29 -7.60 1.73
CA LYS A 130 -6.86 -7.31 1.65
C LYS A 130 -6.30 -6.75 2.96
N LEU A 131 -7.09 -6.02 3.72
CA LEU A 131 -6.65 -5.31 4.92
C LEU A 131 -7.08 -5.99 6.23
N SER A 132 -8.04 -6.92 6.23
CA SER A 132 -8.42 -7.70 7.41
C SER A 132 -7.27 -8.55 7.96
N LEU A 133 -6.37 -8.96 7.09
CA LEU A 133 -5.17 -9.73 7.43
C LEU A 133 -4.13 -8.90 8.21
N PHE A 134 -4.21 -7.56 8.15
CA PHE A 134 -3.26 -6.67 8.86
C PHE A 134 -3.57 -6.45 10.34
N GLY A 135 -4.79 -6.73 10.77
CA GLY A 135 -5.18 -6.60 12.18
C GLY A 135 -4.56 -7.65 13.10
N SER A 136 -3.91 -8.67 12.55
CA SER A 136 -3.40 -9.83 13.29
C SER A 136 -1.88 -10.01 13.27
N SER A 137 -1.12 -9.19 12.58
CA SER A 137 0.35 -9.41 12.43
C SER A 137 1.16 -8.13 12.62
N SER A 138 2.24 -8.25 13.34
CA SER A 138 3.25 -7.21 13.58
C SER A 138 3.86 -6.68 12.28
N SER A 139 4.28 -5.45 12.30
CA SER A 139 4.66 -4.50 11.25
C SER A 139 5.66 -4.92 10.15
N THR A 140 6.10 -6.16 10.08
CA THR A 140 7.05 -6.67 9.07
C THR A 140 6.41 -7.30 7.83
N ASP A 141 5.10 -7.60 7.87
CA ASP A 141 4.45 -8.41 6.83
C ASP A 141 3.61 -7.60 5.83
N PHE A 142 3.65 -6.25 5.87
CA PHE A 142 2.80 -5.41 5.04
C PHE A 142 3.10 -5.54 3.53
N GLU A 143 4.35 -5.66 3.15
CA GLU A 143 4.74 -5.82 1.73
C GLU A 143 4.46 -7.23 1.19
N SER A 144 4.53 -8.25 2.04
CA SER A 144 4.26 -9.63 1.63
C SER A 144 2.78 -9.91 1.36
N VAL A 145 1.86 -9.26 2.09
CA VAL A 145 0.41 -9.51 1.97
C VAL A 145 -0.20 -8.85 0.73
N ILE A 146 0.38 -7.76 0.20
CA ILE A 146 -0.12 -7.10 -1.02
C ILE A 146 0.09 -7.97 -2.24
N ASN A 147 1.14 -8.77 -2.24
CA ASN A 147 1.40 -9.74 -3.32
C ASN A 147 0.60 -11.04 -3.15
N SER A 148 -0.16 -11.19 -2.06
CA SER A 148 -0.77 -12.43 -1.65
C SER A 148 -2.27 -12.31 -1.45
N GLY A 149 -3.03 -12.51 -2.49
CA GLY A 149 -4.49 -12.60 -2.42
C GLY A 149 -5.02 -13.98 -2.03
N SER A 150 -4.44 -14.70 -1.06
CA SER A 150 -5.03 -15.94 -0.50
C SER A 150 -4.19 -16.54 0.64
N THR A 151 -4.88 -17.14 1.60
CA THR A 151 -4.38 -17.87 2.77
C THR A 151 -3.68 -19.19 2.41
N LEU A 152 -2.44 -19.10 1.98
CA LEU A 152 -1.47 -20.19 2.10
C LEU A 152 -0.20 -19.59 2.70
N SER A 153 0.48 -20.34 3.54
CA SER A 153 1.77 -19.95 4.11
C SER A 153 2.73 -19.61 2.96
N LEU A 154 2.95 -18.30 2.74
CA LEU A 154 3.71 -17.73 1.63
C LEU A 154 5.23 -17.87 1.79
N ASN A 155 5.67 -18.93 2.44
CA ASN A 155 7.03 -19.45 2.33
C ASN A 155 7.08 -20.70 1.44
N ASP A 156 6.12 -20.87 0.54
CA ASP A 156 6.11 -22.02 -0.37
C ASP A 156 6.78 -21.62 -1.69
N GLU A 157 8.08 -21.88 -1.80
CA GLU A 157 8.88 -21.64 -3.00
C GLU A 157 8.26 -22.28 -4.27
N ALA A 158 7.50 -23.36 -4.14
CA ALA A 158 6.82 -23.98 -5.27
C ALA A 158 5.65 -23.13 -5.77
N ALA A 159 4.94 -22.44 -4.87
CA ALA A 159 3.86 -21.53 -5.26
C ALA A 159 4.42 -20.28 -5.97
N GLU A 160 5.49 -19.70 -5.46
CA GLU A 160 6.15 -18.56 -6.12
C GLU A 160 6.65 -18.92 -7.52
N ALA A 161 7.24 -20.11 -7.69
CA ALA A 161 7.72 -20.56 -8.98
C ALA A 161 6.57 -20.73 -9.99
N LEU A 162 5.44 -21.30 -9.61
CA LEU A 162 4.27 -21.46 -10.49
C LEU A 162 3.66 -20.10 -10.87
N ILE A 163 3.59 -19.16 -9.96
CA ILE A 163 3.13 -17.79 -10.25
C ILE A 163 4.09 -17.10 -11.23
N SER A 164 5.40 -17.26 -11.06
CA SER A 164 6.40 -16.71 -11.98
C SER A 164 6.33 -17.31 -13.39
N LEU A 165 5.84 -18.56 -13.51
CA LEU A 165 5.55 -19.23 -14.79
C LEU A 165 4.24 -18.75 -15.44
N GLY A 166 3.49 -17.85 -14.78
CA GLY A 166 2.29 -17.21 -15.34
C GLY A 166 0.96 -17.85 -14.89
N TYR A 167 0.97 -18.81 -13.96
CA TYR A 167 -0.26 -19.34 -13.37
C TYR A 167 -0.85 -18.33 -12.38
N ASN A 168 -2.18 -18.18 -12.37
CA ASN A 168 -2.82 -17.36 -11.36
C ASN A 168 -2.80 -18.04 -9.98
N GLN A 169 -2.90 -17.27 -8.94
CA GLN A 169 -2.79 -17.76 -7.57
C GLN A 169 -3.85 -18.81 -7.20
N SER A 170 -5.08 -18.62 -7.67
CA SER A 170 -6.20 -19.56 -7.44
C SER A 170 -5.93 -20.94 -8.05
N ASP A 171 -5.33 -20.99 -9.23
CA ASP A 171 -4.99 -22.25 -9.90
C ASP A 171 -3.75 -22.87 -9.26
N THR A 172 -2.75 -22.07 -8.89
CA THR A 172 -1.55 -22.51 -8.15
C THR A 172 -1.92 -23.24 -6.86
N ILE A 173 -2.87 -22.69 -6.08
CA ILE A 173 -3.37 -23.31 -4.86
C ILE A 173 -3.96 -24.69 -5.17
N LYS A 174 -4.88 -24.77 -6.12
CA LYS A 174 -5.55 -26.05 -6.49
C LYS A 174 -4.58 -27.09 -7.01
N MET A 175 -3.53 -26.66 -7.71
CA MET A 175 -2.48 -27.54 -8.22
C MET A 175 -1.62 -28.10 -7.07
N LEU A 176 -1.25 -27.26 -6.11
CA LEU A 176 -0.41 -27.67 -4.97
C LEU A 176 -1.17 -28.37 -3.85
N GLU A 177 -2.48 -28.16 -3.70
CA GLU A 177 -3.30 -28.92 -2.73
C GLU A 177 -3.27 -30.43 -2.96
N LYS A 178 -3.01 -30.87 -4.20
CA LYS A 178 -2.95 -32.28 -4.58
C LYS A 178 -1.54 -32.88 -4.48
N VAL A 179 -0.57 -32.09 -4.08
CA VAL A 179 0.85 -32.47 -4.03
C VAL A 179 1.33 -32.50 -2.59
N ASP A 180 2.05 -33.56 -2.21
CA ASP A 180 2.61 -33.70 -0.87
C ASP A 180 3.60 -32.55 -0.57
N SER A 181 3.32 -31.81 0.50
CA SER A 181 4.11 -30.66 0.94
C SER A 181 5.51 -31.03 1.46
N SER A 182 5.75 -32.31 1.77
CA SER A 182 7.04 -32.81 2.25
C SER A 182 8.08 -33.05 1.13
N LEU A 183 7.65 -33.00 -0.14
CA LEU A 183 8.53 -33.22 -1.29
C LEU A 183 9.42 -31.98 -1.58
N PRO A 184 10.59 -32.17 -2.19
CA PRO A 184 11.43 -31.07 -2.68
C PRO A 184 10.66 -30.15 -3.64
N VAL A 185 10.99 -28.86 -3.61
CA VAL A 185 10.30 -27.80 -4.39
C VAL A 185 10.18 -28.16 -5.89
N GLU A 186 11.27 -28.62 -6.50
CA GLU A 186 11.32 -29.01 -7.92
C GLU A 186 10.33 -30.14 -8.25
N GLU A 187 10.20 -31.10 -7.36
CA GLU A 187 9.32 -32.25 -7.55
C GLU A 187 7.86 -31.87 -7.36
N ARG A 188 7.57 -30.95 -6.42
CA ARG A 188 6.25 -30.38 -6.21
C ARG A 188 5.79 -29.58 -7.43
N ILE A 189 6.64 -28.73 -8.00
CA ILE A 189 6.35 -27.98 -9.23
C ILE A 189 6.06 -28.95 -10.38
N ARG A 190 6.90 -29.99 -10.55
CA ARG A 190 6.74 -30.97 -11.63
C ARG A 190 5.42 -31.75 -11.52
N LEU A 191 5.01 -32.10 -10.31
CA LEU A 191 3.75 -32.82 -10.08
C LEU A 191 2.54 -31.91 -10.26
N ALA A 192 2.61 -30.68 -9.78
CA ALA A 192 1.58 -29.67 -9.98
C ALA A 192 1.31 -29.39 -11.47
N LEU A 193 2.35 -29.32 -12.30
CA LEU A 193 2.22 -29.10 -13.75
C LEU A 193 1.68 -30.33 -14.51
N LYS A 194 1.60 -31.50 -13.89
CA LYS A 194 1.07 -32.73 -14.49
C LYS A 194 -0.38 -33.03 -14.10
N SER A 195 -0.92 -32.30 -13.10
CA SER A 195 -2.28 -32.49 -12.60
C SER A 195 -3.27 -31.60 -13.33
#